data_4935fc66c38ddaeb94e42b1ae6160038
#
_entry.id   4935fc66c38ddaeb94e42b1ae6160038
#
_cell.length_a   1.000
_cell.length_b   1.000
_cell.length_c   1.000
_cell.angle_alpha   90.00
_cell.angle_beta   90.00
_cell.angle_gamma   90.00
#
_symmetry.space_group_name_H-M   'P 1'
#
loop_
_entity.id
_entity.type
_entity.pdbx_description
1 polymer ?
#
loop_
_entity_poly.entity_id
_entity_poly.type
_entity_poly.pdbx_seq_one_letter_code
_entity_poly.pdbx_strand_id
1 'polypeptide(L)'
;MVPPKCRGRVTYVAPAGDYDIHHEVLELEVDGVKTKYSMSHKWPVRQPRPIVEKLAGDTPLITGQRVLDAMFPSILGGTCAIPGAFGCGKTCISQALSKHSNSEVIIYVGCGERGNEMAEVLEEFPELTTMKNGKEVSIMQRTSLVANTSNMPVAAREASIYTGITLAEYFRDMGRNVSMMADSTSRWAEALREISGRLAEMPGDSGYPAYLATKLAQFYERAGKVTCLGSPDRNGSITIVGAVSPPGGDFADPVTTSTLSIVQVFWGLDKKLAQKKHFPSVNWTISTSNYERQLDGFFNQFDKEFSILRQRIKEVLHEEVELNEIVQLVGKDSLSEDQKLTL
;
A
#
# COMPACT_ATOMS: atom_id res chain seq x y z
N MET A 1 -4.26 23.12 10.81
CA MET A 1 -3.10 23.19 9.89
C MET A 1 -3.44 24.15 8.77
N VAL A 2 -2.58 25.12 8.45
CA VAL A 2 -2.81 26.07 7.34
C VAL A 2 -2.83 25.30 6.02
N PRO A 3 -3.77 25.60 5.10
CA PRO A 3 -3.82 24.91 3.81
C PRO A 3 -2.51 25.05 3.03
N PRO A 4 -2.05 24.01 2.33
CA PRO A 4 -0.86 24.09 1.48
C PRO A 4 -0.99 25.22 0.42
N LYS A 5 0.12 25.86 0.08
CA LYS A 5 0.22 26.99 -0.84
C LYS A 5 -0.34 28.33 -0.32
N CYS A 6 -0.83 28.41 0.91
CA CYS A 6 -1.14 29.69 1.53
C CYS A 6 0.14 30.41 1.92
N ARG A 7 0.21 31.70 1.61
CA ARG A 7 1.32 32.60 1.94
C ARG A 7 0.74 33.89 2.47
N GLY A 8 1.51 34.62 3.27
CA GLY A 8 1.11 35.92 3.75
C GLY A 8 1.43 36.13 5.23
N ARG A 9 1.19 37.36 5.69
CA ARG A 9 1.28 37.73 7.11
C ARG A 9 -0.03 37.35 7.79
N VAL A 10 0.06 36.69 8.93
CA VAL A 10 -1.10 36.37 9.77
C VAL A 10 -1.62 37.67 10.39
N THR A 11 -2.87 38.03 10.11
CA THR A 11 -3.53 39.23 10.65
C THR A 11 -4.57 38.87 11.71
N TYR A 12 -5.14 37.66 11.63
CA TYR A 12 -6.12 37.17 12.59
C TYR A 12 -5.99 35.65 12.77
N VAL A 13 -6.12 35.20 14.02
CA VAL A 13 -6.30 33.80 14.39
C VAL A 13 -7.43 33.74 15.39
N ALA A 14 -8.41 32.88 15.19
CA ALA A 14 -9.52 32.70 16.10
C ALA A 14 -9.02 32.24 17.50
N PRO A 15 -9.59 32.76 18.60
CA PRO A 15 -9.26 32.30 19.94
C PRO A 15 -9.60 30.81 20.11
N ALA A 16 -9.10 30.19 21.19
CA ALA A 16 -9.45 28.82 21.53
C ALA A 16 -10.94 28.70 21.82
N GLY A 17 -11.59 27.71 21.21
CA GLY A 17 -13.05 27.49 21.34
C GLY A 17 -13.53 26.40 20.38
N ASP A 18 -14.82 26.11 20.43
CA ASP A 18 -15.49 25.18 19.52
C ASP A 18 -16.00 25.94 18.29
N TYR A 19 -15.58 25.51 17.11
CA TYR A 19 -15.93 26.15 15.85
C TYR A 19 -16.45 25.12 14.85
N ASP A 20 -17.36 25.55 14.00
CA ASP A 20 -17.73 24.80 12.79
C ASP A 20 -16.52 24.74 11.83
N ILE A 21 -16.42 23.66 11.07
CA ILE A 21 -15.37 23.45 10.06
C ILE A 21 -15.34 24.53 8.98
N HIS A 22 -16.45 25.21 8.75
CA HIS A 22 -16.58 26.30 7.80
C HIS A 22 -16.32 27.68 8.40
N HIS A 23 -16.20 27.77 9.72
CA HIS A 23 -15.91 29.04 10.38
C HIS A 23 -14.53 29.57 9.99
N GLU A 24 -14.42 30.90 9.77
CA GLU A 24 -13.17 31.56 9.41
C GLU A 24 -12.26 31.67 10.65
N VAL A 25 -11.25 30.81 10.72
CA VAL A 25 -10.35 30.72 11.89
C VAL A 25 -9.00 31.39 11.68
N LEU A 26 -8.67 31.75 10.44
CA LEU A 26 -7.39 32.34 10.07
C LEU A 26 -7.59 33.40 8.98
N GLU A 27 -6.91 34.55 9.11
CA GLU A 27 -6.82 35.57 8.07
C GLU A 27 -5.35 35.80 7.72
N LEU A 28 -5.03 35.77 6.44
CA LEU A 28 -3.72 36.07 5.89
C LEU A 28 -3.79 37.29 4.98
N GLU A 29 -2.79 38.15 5.07
CA GLU A 29 -2.66 39.34 4.20
C GLU A 29 -1.45 39.19 3.28
N VAL A 30 -1.69 39.44 1.99
CA VAL A 30 -0.65 39.49 0.95
C VAL A 30 -0.91 40.76 0.12
N ASP A 31 0.07 41.60 0.03
CA ASP A 31 0.00 42.87 -0.76
C ASP A 31 -1.26 43.71 -0.50
N GLY A 32 -1.65 43.76 0.80
CA GLY A 32 -2.83 44.50 1.24
C GLY A 32 -4.17 43.76 1.02
N VAL A 33 -4.16 42.60 0.40
CA VAL A 33 -5.36 41.77 0.21
C VAL A 33 -5.47 40.76 1.34
N LYS A 34 -6.58 40.79 2.08
CA LYS A 34 -6.89 39.88 3.16
C LYS A 34 -7.69 38.68 2.64
N THR A 35 -7.17 37.48 2.90
CA THR A 35 -7.83 36.22 2.56
C THR A 35 -8.12 35.43 3.84
N LYS A 36 -9.37 35.00 3.99
CA LYS A 36 -9.85 34.25 5.13
C LYS A 36 -9.86 32.77 4.87
N TYR A 37 -9.51 31.99 5.86
CA TYR A 37 -9.40 30.53 5.80
C TYR A 37 -10.18 29.87 6.93
N SER A 38 -10.87 28.79 6.56
CA SER A 38 -11.55 27.91 7.50
C SER A 38 -10.72 26.66 7.81
N MET A 39 -11.22 25.78 8.66
CA MET A 39 -10.58 24.49 8.95
C MET A 39 -10.69 23.51 7.79
N SER A 40 -11.59 23.74 6.84
CA SER A 40 -11.73 22.95 5.61
C SER A 40 -11.06 23.62 4.43
N HIS A 41 -10.51 22.84 3.52
CA HIS A 41 -9.99 23.32 2.25
C HIS A 41 -10.19 22.28 1.14
N LYS A 42 -10.31 22.74 -0.09
CA LYS A 42 -10.41 21.87 -1.27
C LYS A 42 -9.02 21.58 -1.82
N TRP A 43 -8.80 20.33 -2.23
CA TRP A 43 -7.58 19.92 -2.88
C TRP A 43 -7.89 19.08 -4.12
N PRO A 44 -7.25 19.35 -5.29
CA PRO A 44 -7.43 18.53 -6.49
C PRO A 44 -6.76 17.16 -6.29
N VAL A 45 -7.54 16.10 -6.25
CA VAL A 45 -7.10 14.74 -5.86
C VAL A 45 -6.00 14.16 -6.77
N ARG A 46 -5.93 14.60 -8.03
CA ARG A 46 -4.88 14.16 -8.99
C ARG A 46 -3.54 14.87 -8.79
N GLN A 47 -3.49 15.93 -7.99
CA GLN A 47 -2.24 16.62 -7.69
C GLN A 47 -1.67 16.13 -6.36
N PRO A 48 -0.39 15.69 -6.32
CA PRO A 48 0.25 15.36 -5.06
C PRO A 48 0.33 16.60 -4.17
N ARG A 49 0.17 16.40 -2.86
CA ARG A 49 0.34 17.47 -1.90
C ARG A 49 1.83 17.79 -1.75
N PRO A 50 2.19 19.07 -1.67
CA PRO A 50 3.59 19.48 -1.65
C PRO A 50 4.29 19.02 -0.36
N ILE A 51 5.57 18.73 -0.50
CA ILE A 51 6.48 18.31 0.56
C ILE A 51 7.73 19.18 0.53
N VAL A 52 8.52 19.15 1.59
CA VAL A 52 9.85 19.81 1.61
C VAL A 52 10.84 18.92 0.86
N GLU A 53 11.00 17.66 1.33
CA GLU A 53 11.91 16.68 0.73
C GLU A 53 11.44 15.25 1.02
N LYS A 54 11.92 14.30 0.22
CA LYS A 54 11.77 12.87 0.47
C LYS A 54 12.96 12.36 1.28
N LEU A 55 12.68 11.56 2.30
CA LEU A 55 13.67 10.94 3.16
C LEU A 55 13.84 9.46 2.82
N ALA A 56 15.01 8.92 3.08
CA ALA A 56 15.23 7.48 3.03
C ALA A 56 14.44 6.78 4.15
N GLY A 57 13.81 5.66 3.83
CA GLY A 57 13.11 4.85 4.82
C GLY A 57 14.10 3.95 5.56
N ASP A 58 14.04 3.96 6.87
CA ASP A 58 14.94 3.26 7.80
C ASP A 58 14.20 2.36 8.79
N THR A 59 12.88 2.42 8.78
CA THR A 59 12.01 1.72 9.73
C THR A 59 11.16 0.70 8.99
N PRO A 60 11.13 -0.58 9.41
CA PRO A 60 10.31 -1.58 8.75
C PRO A 60 8.82 -1.31 8.95
N LEU A 61 8.04 -1.63 7.91
CA LEU A 61 6.60 -1.79 8.03
C LEU A 61 6.33 -3.18 8.62
N ILE A 62 5.61 -3.24 9.71
CA ILE A 62 5.17 -4.50 10.29
C ILE A 62 3.82 -4.86 9.68
N THR A 63 3.73 -6.01 9.02
CA THR A 63 2.49 -6.49 8.40
C THR A 63 1.68 -7.40 9.33
N GLY A 64 2.34 -7.95 10.35
CA GLY A 64 1.80 -8.98 11.23
C GLY A 64 1.88 -10.39 10.65
N GLN A 65 2.38 -10.54 9.43
CA GLN A 65 2.66 -11.82 8.79
C GLN A 65 4.17 -12.11 8.86
N ARG A 66 4.57 -13.09 9.67
CA ARG A 66 5.99 -13.41 9.93
C ARG A 66 6.79 -13.66 8.64
N VAL A 67 6.17 -14.35 7.67
CA VAL A 67 6.81 -14.65 6.38
C VAL A 67 7.15 -13.36 5.63
N LEU A 68 6.24 -12.40 5.60
CA LEU A 68 6.46 -11.13 4.91
C LEU A 68 7.48 -10.28 5.66
N ASP A 69 7.32 -10.15 6.97
CA ASP A 69 8.18 -9.30 7.80
C ASP A 69 9.63 -9.81 7.88
N ALA A 70 9.82 -11.13 7.93
CA ALA A 70 11.15 -11.72 8.02
C ALA A 70 11.84 -11.88 6.66
N MET A 71 11.12 -12.38 5.64
CA MET A 71 11.72 -12.78 4.36
C MET A 71 11.67 -11.69 3.30
N PHE A 72 10.60 -10.89 3.27
CA PHE A 72 10.36 -9.87 2.24
C PHE A 72 9.90 -8.55 2.87
N PRO A 73 10.71 -7.96 3.76
CA PRO A 73 10.29 -6.80 4.54
C PRO A 73 10.04 -5.58 3.67
N SER A 74 9.08 -4.77 4.09
CA SER A 74 8.85 -3.42 3.57
C SER A 74 9.25 -2.37 4.59
N ILE A 75 9.23 -1.11 4.18
CA ILE A 75 9.53 0.04 5.03
C ILE A 75 8.31 0.95 5.18
N LEU A 76 8.28 1.74 6.23
CA LEU A 76 7.37 2.88 6.34
C LEU A 76 7.73 3.91 5.26
N GLY A 77 6.79 4.17 4.35
CA GLY A 77 7.02 4.96 3.14
C GLY A 77 7.37 4.13 1.91
N GLY A 78 7.28 2.80 1.99
CA GLY A 78 7.59 1.89 0.89
C GLY A 78 6.45 1.70 -0.12
N THR A 79 6.78 1.05 -1.21
CA THR A 79 5.82 0.64 -2.25
C THR A 79 5.80 -0.87 -2.36
N CYS A 80 4.62 -1.47 -2.19
CA CYS A 80 4.42 -2.90 -2.18
C CYS A 80 3.33 -3.29 -3.17
N ALA A 81 3.46 -4.44 -3.80
CA ALA A 81 2.39 -5.07 -4.57
C ALA A 81 2.10 -6.48 -4.06
N ILE A 82 0.83 -6.85 -4.04
CA ILE A 82 0.34 -8.19 -3.70
C ILE A 82 -0.37 -8.75 -4.95
N PRO A 83 0.35 -9.28 -5.92
CA PRO A 83 -0.28 -9.93 -7.04
C PRO A 83 -0.68 -11.36 -6.69
N GLY A 84 -1.84 -11.76 -7.15
CA GLY A 84 -2.33 -13.11 -6.98
C GLY A 84 -3.69 -13.30 -7.62
N ALA A 85 -3.99 -14.54 -8.01
CA ALA A 85 -5.30 -14.92 -8.51
C ALA A 85 -6.38 -14.69 -7.44
N PHE A 86 -7.64 -14.72 -7.87
CA PHE A 86 -8.77 -14.68 -6.95
C PHE A 86 -8.72 -15.85 -5.95
N GLY A 87 -9.01 -15.58 -4.68
CA GLY A 87 -9.00 -16.59 -3.61
C GLY A 87 -7.62 -16.97 -3.05
N CYS A 88 -6.55 -16.27 -3.44
CA CYS A 88 -5.21 -16.51 -2.88
C CYS A 88 -4.96 -15.81 -1.54
N GLY A 89 -5.95 -15.10 -0.97
CA GLY A 89 -5.82 -14.47 0.34
C GLY A 89 -5.27 -13.04 0.33
N LYS A 90 -5.41 -12.29 -0.79
CA LYS A 90 -5.02 -10.87 -0.85
C LYS A 90 -5.71 -10.04 0.23
N THR A 91 -7.02 -10.18 0.34
CA THR A 91 -7.84 -9.47 1.34
C THR A 91 -7.41 -9.83 2.76
N CYS A 92 -7.10 -11.11 3.05
CA CYS A 92 -6.63 -11.53 4.36
C CYS A 92 -5.30 -10.86 4.75
N ILE A 93 -4.37 -10.69 3.79
CA ILE A 93 -3.11 -9.96 4.04
C ILE A 93 -3.40 -8.48 4.29
N SER A 94 -4.31 -7.87 3.53
CA SER A 94 -4.71 -6.46 3.72
C SER A 94 -5.38 -6.25 5.09
N GLN A 95 -6.21 -7.17 5.54
CA GLN A 95 -6.82 -7.17 6.88
C GLN A 95 -5.76 -7.33 7.98
N ALA A 96 -4.85 -8.30 7.84
CA ALA A 96 -3.75 -8.50 8.79
C ALA A 96 -2.89 -7.24 8.91
N LEU A 97 -2.58 -6.58 7.80
CA LEU A 97 -1.86 -5.33 7.75
C LEU A 97 -2.64 -4.20 8.44
N SER A 98 -3.95 -4.12 8.23
CA SER A 98 -4.82 -3.16 8.92
C SER A 98 -4.84 -3.36 10.42
N LYS A 99 -4.83 -4.61 10.89
CA LYS A 99 -4.87 -4.97 12.31
C LYS A 99 -3.53 -4.78 13.00
N HIS A 100 -2.44 -5.24 12.39
CA HIS A 100 -1.14 -5.39 13.04
C HIS A 100 -0.12 -4.33 12.65
N SER A 101 -0.40 -3.53 11.62
CA SER A 101 0.53 -2.51 11.13
C SER A 101 0.93 -1.52 12.22
N ASN A 102 2.21 -1.19 12.24
CA ASN A 102 2.75 -0.09 13.04
C ASN A 102 2.45 1.30 12.46
N SER A 103 1.65 1.39 11.40
CA SER A 103 1.12 2.66 10.88
C SER A 103 0.04 3.22 11.81
N GLU A 104 0.02 4.54 11.97
CA GLU A 104 -0.94 5.23 12.84
C GLU A 104 -2.32 5.37 12.20
N VAL A 105 -2.35 5.49 10.86
CA VAL A 105 -3.57 5.65 10.06
C VAL A 105 -3.56 4.66 8.92
N ILE A 106 -4.73 4.10 8.66
CA ILE A 106 -4.97 3.15 7.57
C ILE A 106 -5.98 3.77 6.60
N ILE A 107 -5.66 3.79 5.32
CA ILE A 107 -6.61 4.13 4.26
C ILE A 107 -6.85 2.88 3.42
N TYR A 108 -8.02 2.31 3.51
CA TYR A 108 -8.41 1.17 2.69
C TYR A 108 -9.28 1.64 1.53
N VAL A 109 -8.86 1.33 0.31
CA VAL A 109 -9.57 1.68 -0.91
C VAL A 109 -10.00 0.41 -1.62
N GLY A 110 -11.29 0.11 -1.56
CA GLY A 110 -11.93 -0.90 -2.41
C GLY A 110 -12.24 -0.28 -3.75
N CYS A 111 -11.48 -0.63 -4.77
CA CYS A 111 -11.61 -0.08 -6.11
C CYS A 111 -12.19 -1.11 -7.08
N GLY A 112 -13.47 -0.98 -7.39
CA GLY A 112 -14.17 -1.87 -8.31
C GLY A 112 -14.39 -3.29 -7.77
N GLU A 113 -14.34 -3.45 -6.45
CA GLU A 113 -14.58 -4.73 -5.78
C GLU A 113 -16.04 -5.17 -5.88
N ARG A 114 -16.28 -6.46 -5.69
CA ARG A 114 -17.65 -7.00 -5.67
C ARG A 114 -18.39 -6.50 -4.43
N GLY A 115 -19.69 -6.28 -4.57
CA GLY A 115 -20.52 -5.79 -3.47
C GLY A 115 -20.47 -6.68 -2.22
N ASN A 116 -20.45 -8.01 -2.38
CA ASN A 116 -20.33 -8.96 -1.28
C ASN A 116 -18.98 -8.89 -0.57
N GLU A 117 -17.86 -8.77 -1.30
CA GLU A 117 -16.52 -8.63 -0.72
C GLU A 117 -16.39 -7.32 0.07
N MET A 118 -16.97 -6.25 -0.46
CA MET A 118 -17.00 -4.97 0.26
C MET A 118 -17.90 -5.03 1.49
N ALA A 119 -19.02 -5.78 1.44
CA ALA A 119 -19.87 -6.01 2.60
C ALA A 119 -19.11 -6.77 3.71
N GLU A 120 -18.38 -7.84 3.36
CA GLU A 120 -17.52 -8.57 4.30
C GLU A 120 -16.51 -7.63 4.98
N VAL A 121 -15.84 -6.77 4.21
CA VAL A 121 -14.91 -5.78 4.79
C VAL A 121 -15.62 -4.83 5.76
N LEU A 122 -16.83 -4.37 5.43
CA LEU A 122 -17.60 -3.47 6.28
C LEU A 122 -18.14 -4.15 7.54
N GLU A 123 -18.37 -5.46 7.51
CA GLU A 123 -18.78 -6.26 8.68
C GLU A 123 -17.57 -6.64 9.54
N GLU A 124 -16.48 -7.09 8.95
CA GLU A 124 -15.30 -7.59 9.68
C GLU A 124 -14.43 -6.49 10.30
N PHE A 125 -14.22 -5.36 9.61
CA PHE A 125 -13.33 -4.30 10.10
C PHE A 125 -13.77 -3.70 11.44
N PRO A 126 -15.05 -3.46 11.73
CA PRO A 126 -15.49 -3.00 13.05
C PRO A 126 -15.21 -4.00 14.19
N GLU A 127 -15.20 -5.31 13.88
CA GLU A 127 -14.93 -6.37 14.85
C GLU A 127 -13.42 -6.53 15.14
N LEU A 128 -12.57 -6.09 14.20
CA LEU A 128 -11.13 -6.14 14.40
C LEU A 128 -10.69 -5.12 15.45
N THR A 129 -9.91 -5.59 16.41
CA THR A 129 -9.39 -4.77 17.50
C THR A 129 -7.87 -4.78 17.51
N THR A 130 -7.30 -3.74 18.06
CA THR A 130 -5.86 -3.60 18.31
C THR A 130 -5.63 -3.09 19.73
N MET A 131 -4.50 -3.47 20.31
CA MET A 131 -4.12 -2.98 21.65
C MET A 131 -3.47 -1.61 21.54
N LYS A 132 -4.07 -0.61 22.18
CA LYS A 132 -3.51 0.75 22.31
C LYS A 132 -3.50 1.17 23.78
N ASN A 133 -2.30 1.45 24.30
CA ASN A 133 -2.12 1.82 25.71
C ASN A 133 -2.75 0.82 26.71
N GLY A 134 -2.65 -0.48 26.41
CA GLY A 134 -3.21 -1.55 27.26
C GLY A 134 -4.74 -1.69 27.20
N LYS A 135 -5.40 -0.97 26.30
CA LYS A 135 -6.85 -1.09 26.04
C LYS A 135 -7.09 -1.62 24.64
N GLU A 136 -8.08 -2.48 24.53
CA GLU A 136 -8.57 -2.96 23.26
C GLU A 136 -9.43 -1.89 22.57
N VAL A 137 -9.05 -1.53 21.35
CA VAL A 137 -9.69 -0.45 20.58
C VAL A 137 -9.98 -0.95 19.18
N SER A 138 -11.17 -0.67 18.64
CA SER A 138 -11.50 -1.03 17.26
C SER A 138 -10.54 -0.34 16.27
N ILE A 139 -10.11 -1.08 15.25
CA ILE A 139 -9.25 -0.56 14.20
C ILE A 139 -9.92 0.57 13.40
N MET A 140 -11.25 0.64 13.40
CA MET A 140 -12.02 1.69 12.73
C MET A 140 -11.69 3.10 13.26
N GLN A 141 -11.16 3.25 14.48
CA GLN A 141 -10.72 4.54 14.99
C GLN A 141 -9.51 5.12 14.23
N ARG A 142 -8.75 4.27 13.56
CA ARG A 142 -7.58 4.68 12.77
C ARG A 142 -7.72 4.38 11.27
N THR A 143 -8.87 3.87 10.83
CA THR A 143 -9.10 3.42 9.47
C THR A 143 -10.15 4.28 8.77
N SER A 144 -9.84 4.73 7.56
CA SER A 144 -10.80 5.35 6.64
C SER A 144 -11.02 4.45 5.45
N LEU A 145 -12.29 4.16 5.13
CA LEU A 145 -12.68 3.31 4.02
C LEU A 145 -13.15 4.18 2.85
N VAL A 146 -12.62 3.90 1.66
CA VAL A 146 -13.10 4.46 0.39
C VAL A 146 -13.64 3.29 -0.43
N ALA A 147 -14.96 3.16 -0.47
CA ALA A 147 -15.62 2.05 -1.13
C ALA A 147 -16.13 2.42 -2.52
N ASN A 148 -15.65 1.72 -3.53
CA ASN A 148 -16.20 1.74 -4.88
C ASN A 148 -16.45 0.31 -5.33
N THR A 149 -17.71 -0.03 -5.55
CA THR A 149 -18.12 -1.36 -6.02
C THR A 149 -18.16 -1.43 -7.54
N SER A 150 -18.09 -2.65 -8.09
CA SER A 150 -18.02 -2.90 -9.54
C SER A 150 -19.21 -2.39 -10.34
N ASN A 151 -20.36 -2.16 -9.70
CA ASN A 151 -21.57 -1.60 -10.31
C ASN A 151 -21.64 -0.07 -10.33
N MET A 152 -20.68 0.60 -9.69
CA MET A 152 -20.59 2.07 -9.69
C MET A 152 -19.99 2.60 -11.01
N PRO A 153 -20.22 3.88 -11.36
CA PRO A 153 -19.70 4.48 -12.57
C PRO A 153 -18.17 4.39 -12.69
N VAL A 154 -17.67 4.19 -13.90
CA VAL A 154 -16.24 4.04 -14.20
C VAL A 154 -15.41 5.24 -13.75
N ALA A 155 -15.93 6.46 -13.93
CA ALA A 155 -15.27 7.67 -13.48
C ALA A 155 -15.11 7.72 -11.96
N ALA A 156 -16.08 7.20 -11.20
CA ALA A 156 -15.97 7.07 -9.75
C ALA A 156 -14.91 6.03 -9.35
N ARG A 157 -14.80 4.94 -10.12
CA ARG A 157 -13.75 3.93 -9.93
C ARG A 157 -12.37 4.51 -10.15
N GLU A 158 -12.17 5.26 -11.22
CA GLU A 158 -10.90 5.94 -11.48
C GLU A 158 -10.58 6.96 -10.38
N ALA A 159 -11.56 7.71 -9.89
CA ALA A 159 -11.38 8.73 -8.86
C ALA A 159 -11.11 8.14 -7.46
N SER A 160 -11.55 6.92 -7.16
CA SER A 160 -11.44 6.32 -5.82
C SER A 160 -10.00 6.20 -5.35
N ILE A 161 -9.09 5.78 -6.20
CA ILE A 161 -7.64 5.67 -5.91
C ILE A 161 -7.05 7.04 -5.56
N TYR A 162 -7.37 8.07 -6.36
CA TYR A 162 -6.87 9.41 -6.09
C TYR A 162 -7.47 10.02 -4.81
N THR A 163 -8.73 9.71 -4.51
CA THR A 163 -9.35 10.12 -3.25
C THR A 163 -8.63 9.50 -2.06
N GLY A 164 -8.37 8.19 -2.12
CA GLY A 164 -7.65 7.47 -1.06
C GLY A 164 -6.25 8.01 -0.83
N ILE A 165 -5.46 8.20 -1.89
CA ILE A 165 -4.08 8.69 -1.72
C ILE A 165 -4.06 10.15 -1.24
N THR A 166 -5.04 10.97 -1.62
CA THR A 166 -5.13 12.35 -1.13
C THR A 166 -5.48 12.40 0.36
N LEU A 167 -6.34 11.50 0.85
CA LEU A 167 -6.60 11.33 2.27
C LEU A 167 -5.34 10.87 3.01
N ALA A 168 -4.60 9.92 2.45
CA ALA A 168 -3.34 9.47 3.01
C ALA A 168 -2.33 10.62 3.13
N GLU A 169 -2.20 11.45 2.09
CA GLU A 169 -1.32 12.62 2.11
C GLU A 169 -1.75 13.67 3.14
N TYR A 170 -3.06 13.84 3.37
CA TYR A 170 -3.56 14.74 4.39
C TYR A 170 -3.10 14.33 5.79
N PHE A 171 -3.20 13.05 6.13
CA PHE A 171 -2.73 12.54 7.42
C PHE A 171 -1.20 12.52 7.51
N ARG A 172 -0.50 12.22 6.42
CA ARG A 172 0.96 12.34 6.34
C ARG A 172 1.41 13.76 6.69
N ASP A 173 0.75 14.77 6.14
CA ASP A 173 1.09 16.19 6.38
C ASP A 173 0.90 16.59 7.85
N MET A 174 0.17 15.80 8.63
CA MET A 174 0.08 15.93 10.10
C MET A 174 1.25 15.27 10.84
N GLY A 175 2.20 14.67 10.12
CA GLY A 175 3.32 13.93 10.70
C GLY A 175 2.98 12.49 11.08
N ARG A 176 1.96 11.89 10.44
CA ARG A 176 1.53 10.51 10.71
C ARG A 176 2.16 9.53 9.73
N ASN A 177 2.38 8.30 10.21
CA ASN A 177 2.69 7.17 9.36
C ASN A 177 1.39 6.56 8.86
N VAL A 178 1.20 6.58 7.54
CA VAL A 178 -0.04 6.12 6.90
C VAL A 178 0.26 4.91 6.03
N SER A 179 -0.56 3.88 6.14
CA SER A 179 -0.59 2.79 5.15
C SER A 179 -1.86 2.88 4.32
N MET A 180 -1.69 2.95 3.00
CA MET A 180 -2.79 2.90 2.05
C MET A 180 -2.82 1.54 1.38
N MET A 181 -3.96 0.88 1.46
CA MET A 181 -4.23 -0.35 0.75
C MET A 181 -5.19 -0.09 -0.40
N ALA A 182 -4.81 -0.49 -1.60
CA ALA A 182 -5.64 -0.36 -2.80
C ALA A 182 -6.02 -1.75 -3.32
N ASP A 183 -7.26 -2.13 -3.13
CA ASP A 183 -7.81 -3.41 -3.58
C ASP A 183 -8.96 -3.17 -4.59
N SER A 184 -8.75 -3.36 -5.89
CA SER A 184 -7.49 -3.72 -6.54
C SER A 184 -7.09 -2.68 -7.60
N THR A 185 -5.78 -2.50 -7.76
CA THR A 185 -5.24 -1.62 -8.79
C THR A 185 -5.53 -2.12 -10.20
N SER A 186 -5.76 -3.44 -10.38
CA SER A 186 -6.21 -4.00 -11.66
C SER A 186 -7.55 -3.46 -12.10
N ARG A 187 -8.50 -3.28 -11.18
CA ARG A 187 -9.82 -2.70 -11.48
C ARG A 187 -9.73 -1.21 -11.80
N TRP A 188 -8.78 -0.52 -11.19
CA TRP A 188 -8.47 0.85 -11.57
C TRP A 188 -7.90 0.93 -12.99
N ALA A 189 -6.99 0.04 -13.37
CA ALA A 189 -6.47 -0.05 -14.72
C ALA A 189 -7.57 -0.38 -15.75
N GLU A 190 -8.51 -1.28 -15.42
CA GLU A 190 -9.70 -1.53 -16.24
C GLU A 190 -10.53 -0.26 -16.44
N ALA A 191 -10.70 0.57 -15.42
CA ALA A 191 -11.38 1.86 -15.54
C ALA A 191 -10.66 2.81 -16.49
N LEU A 192 -9.33 2.88 -16.41
CA LEU A 192 -8.52 3.66 -17.37
C LEU A 192 -8.71 3.15 -18.80
N ARG A 193 -8.71 1.83 -19.01
CA ARG A 193 -8.95 1.21 -20.33
C ARG A 193 -10.33 1.57 -20.87
N GLU A 194 -11.37 1.51 -20.04
CA GLU A 194 -12.72 1.85 -20.47
C GLU A 194 -12.87 3.35 -20.79
N ILE A 195 -12.27 4.22 -20.00
CA ILE A 195 -12.28 5.69 -20.26
C ILE A 195 -11.56 6.00 -21.56
N SER A 196 -10.36 5.45 -21.78
CA SER A 196 -9.59 5.68 -23.01
C SER A 196 -10.32 5.16 -24.24
N GLY A 197 -10.99 4.00 -24.14
CA GLY A 197 -11.83 3.46 -25.21
C GLY A 197 -13.02 4.36 -25.55
N ARG A 198 -13.69 4.94 -24.56
CA ARG A 198 -14.78 5.90 -24.77
C ARG A 198 -14.32 7.22 -25.37
N LEU A 199 -13.08 7.60 -25.10
CA LEU A 199 -12.44 8.81 -25.70
C LEU A 199 -11.82 8.52 -27.08
N ALA A 200 -11.95 7.30 -27.59
CA ALA A 200 -11.34 6.85 -28.84
C ALA A 200 -9.83 7.07 -28.91
N GLU A 201 -9.14 6.95 -27.77
CA GLU A 201 -7.69 7.01 -27.73
C GLU A 201 -7.08 5.74 -28.32
N MET A 202 -5.87 5.85 -28.89
CA MET A 202 -5.19 4.71 -29.49
C MET A 202 -4.82 3.68 -28.40
N PRO A 203 -5.29 2.42 -28.52
CA PRO A 203 -4.98 1.39 -27.53
C PRO A 203 -3.52 0.94 -27.62
N GLY A 204 -2.94 0.67 -26.46
CA GLY A 204 -1.68 -0.05 -26.30
C GLY A 204 -1.89 -1.54 -26.10
N ASP A 205 -0.98 -2.19 -25.36
CA ASP A 205 -1.02 -3.63 -25.08
C ASP A 205 -2.30 -4.04 -24.38
N SER A 206 -2.91 -5.12 -24.85
CA SER A 206 -4.16 -5.69 -24.30
C SER A 206 -5.32 -4.68 -24.20
N GLY A 207 -5.30 -3.62 -25.01
CA GLY A 207 -6.33 -2.58 -25.03
C GLY A 207 -6.22 -1.55 -23.91
N TYR A 208 -5.16 -1.57 -23.12
CA TYR A 208 -4.87 -0.53 -22.14
C TYR A 208 -4.34 0.74 -22.81
N PRO A 209 -4.53 1.93 -22.19
CA PRO A 209 -3.94 3.15 -22.72
C PRO A 209 -2.41 3.09 -22.65
N ALA A 210 -1.73 3.68 -23.63
CA ALA A 210 -0.26 3.72 -23.70
C ALA A 210 0.38 4.36 -22.45
N TYR A 211 -0.36 5.23 -21.76
CA TYR A 211 0.07 5.90 -20.53
C TYR A 211 -0.20 5.11 -19.24
N LEU A 212 -0.61 3.84 -19.30
CA LEU A 212 -0.92 3.04 -18.10
C LEU A 212 0.25 3.01 -17.12
N ALA A 213 1.46 2.66 -17.59
CA ALA A 213 2.66 2.61 -16.76
C ALA A 213 2.97 3.96 -16.10
N THR A 214 2.82 5.05 -16.85
CA THR A 214 3.02 6.42 -16.32
C THR A 214 2.02 6.75 -15.22
N LYS A 215 0.74 6.37 -15.37
CA LYS A 215 -0.29 6.61 -14.35
C LYS A 215 -0.03 5.78 -13.08
N LEU A 216 0.37 4.52 -13.24
CA LEU A 216 0.78 3.66 -12.12
C LEU A 216 1.99 4.26 -11.40
N ALA A 217 3.03 4.66 -12.14
CA ALA A 217 4.21 5.31 -11.55
C ALA A 217 3.85 6.57 -10.76
N GLN A 218 3.06 7.48 -11.34
CA GLN A 218 2.59 8.69 -10.67
C GLN A 218 1.81 8.40 -9.37
N PHE A 219 1.05 7.32 -9.34
CA PHE A 219 0.35 6.90 -8.14
C PHE A 219 1.32 6.39 -7.06
N TYR A 220 2.20 5.45 -7.41
CA TYR A 220 3.16 4.87 -6.46
C TYR A 220 4.22 5.88 -6.00
N GLU A 221 4.59 6.86 -6.83
CA GLU A 221 5.51 7.94 -6.47
C GLU A 221 5.00 8.86 -5.36
N ARG A 222 3.70 8.86 -5.08
CA ARG A 222 3.11 9.59 -3.94
C ARG A 222 3.44 8.93 -2.59
N ALA A 223 3.92 7.69 -2.58
CA ALA A 223 4.49 7.04 -1.41
C ALA A 223 5.85 7.64 -1.06
N GLY A 224 6.22 7.51 0.19
CA GLY A 224 7.53 7.92 0.71
C GLY A 224 7.47 8.37 2.16
N LYS A 225 8.63 8.37 2.80
CA LYS A 225 8.88 9.08 4.05
C LYS A 225 9.31 10.51 3.68
N VAL A 226 8.70 11.51 4.25
CA VAL A 226 8.89 12.90 3.84
C VAL A 226 8.99 13.83 5.02
N THR A 227 9.69 14.96 4.82
CA THR A 227 9.59 16.13 5.69
C THR A 227 8.40 16.97 5.25
N CYS A 228 7.47 17.20 6.17
CA CYS A 228 6.22 17.91 5.90
C CYS A 228 6.46 19.44 5.84
N LEU A 229 5.61 20.14 5.07
CA LEU A 229 5.61 21.59 5.04
C LEU A 229 5.11 22.18 6.36
N GLY A 230 5.68 23.33 6.72
CA GLY A 230 5.24 24.14 7.85
C GLY A 230 5.97 23.82 9.14
N SER A 231 5.62 24.54 10.20
CA SER A 231 6.23 24.48 11.51
C SER A 231 5.23 23.95 12.54
N PRO A 232 5.65 23.18 13.55
CA PRO A 232 7.01 22.66 13.77
C PRO A 232 7.41 21.62 12.72
N ASP A 233 8.72 21.37 12.60
CA ASP A 233 9.26 20.33 11.73
C ASP A 233 8.69 18.97 12.13
N ARG A 234 8.23 18.23 11.14
CA ARG A 234 7.66 16.89 11.36
C ARG A 234 7.84 16.03 10.13
N ASN A 235 8.02 14.76 10.38
CA ASN A 235 8.13 13.74 9.35
C ASN A 235 6.86 12.90 9.33
N GLY A 236 6.43 12.53 8.15
CA GLY A 236 5.34 11.60 7.93
C GLY A 236 5.68 10.63 6.82
N SER A 237 4.95 9.53 6.74
CA SER A 237 5.17 8.56 5.68
C SER A 237 3.86 8.05 5.10
N ILE A 238 3.90 7.66 3.82
CA ILE A 238 2.82 6.92 3.15
C ILE A 238 3.41 5.66 2.58
N THR A 239 2.96 4.52 3.06
CA THR A 239 3.22 3.23 2.45
C THR A 239 2.05 2.85 1.57
N ILE A 240 2.30 2.48 0.32
CA ILE A 240 1.26 2.01 -0.61
C ILE A 240 1.40 0.51 -0.77
N VAL A 241 0.31 -0.22 -0.52
CA VAL A 241 0.18 -1.64 -0.77
C VAL A 241 -0.93 -1.85 -1.79
N GLY A 242 -0.56 -2.17 -3.01
CA GLY A 242 -1.51 -2.39 -4.10
C GLY A 242 -1.77 -3.88 -4.34
N ALA A 243 -3.01 -4.31 -4.20
CA ALA A 243 -3.42 -5.63 -4.63
C ALA A 243 -3.57 -5.65 -6.15
N VAL A 244 -2.98 -6.64 -6.80
CA VAL A 244 -3.08 -6.85 -8.24
C VAL A 244 -3.74 -8.18 -8.49
N SER A 245 -4.73 -8.20 -9.37
CA SER A 245 -5.51 -9.40 -9.71
C SER A 245 -5.31 -9.76 -11.18
N PRO A 246 -4.16 -10.38 -11.55
CA PRO A 246 -3.91 -10.74 -12.93
C PRO A 246 -4.96 -11.76 -13.42
N PRO A 247 -5.51 -11.58 -14.64
CA PRO A 247 -6.44 -12.53 -15.22
C PRO A 247 -5.80 -13.93 -15.32
N GLY A 248 -6.52 -14.96 -14.87
CA GLY A 248 -6.01 -16.34 -14.87
C GLY A 248 -4.82 -16.61 -13.93
N GLY A 249 -4.31 -15.59 -13.22
CA GLY A 249 -3.10 -15.70 -12.41
C GLY A 249 -1.81 -15.55 -13.24
N ASP A 250 -1.90 -15.00 -14.44
CA ASP A 250 -0.76 -14.78 -15.33
C ASP A 250 -0.05 -13.44 -14.99
N PHE A 251 1.17 -13.53 -14.49
CA PHE A 251 1.99 -12.36 -14.14
C PHE A 251 2.54 -11.59 -15.36
N ALA A 252 2.38 -12.12 -16.59
CA ALA A 252 2.73 -11.42 -17.83
C ALA A 252 1.68 -10.35 -18.23
N ASP A 253 0.56 -10.26 -17.50
CA ASP A 253 -0.44 -9.20 -17.68
C ASP A 253 0.20 -7.80 -17.63
N PRO A 254 -0.16 -6.87 -18.54
CA PRO A 254 0.47 -5.53 -18.62
C PRO A 254 0.38 -4.72 -17.33
N VAL A 255 -0.72 -4.84 -16.56
CA VAL A 255 -0.88 -4.14 -15.28
C VAL A 255 0.11 -4.67 -14.26
N THR A 256 0.23 -6.00 -14.17
CA THR A 256 1.14 -6.68 -13.25
C THR A 256 2.59 -6.37 -13.59
N THR A 257 2.98 -6.50 -14.86
CA THR A 257 4.33 -6.21 -15.33
C THR A 257 4.72 -4.74 -15.08
N SER A 258 3.83 -3.80 -15.41
CA SER A 258 4.07 -2.38 -15.14
C SER A 258 4.18 -2.09 -13.64
N THR A 259 3.36 -2.73 -12.81
CA THR A 259 3.42 -2.58 -11.35
C THR A 259 4.75 -3.11 -10.80
N LEU A 260 5.18 -4.29 -11.26
CA LEU A 260 6.45 -4.90 -10.87
C LEU A 260 7.67 -4.02 -11.13
N SER A 261 7.67 -3.30 -12.25
CA SER A 261 8.78 -2.41 -12.60
C SER A 261 8.86 -1.15 -11.73
N ILE A 262 7.78 -0.82 -11.00
CA ILE A 262 7.66 0.40 -10.20
C ILE A 262 7.85 0.14 -8.71
N VAL A 263 7.24 -0.94 -8.18
CA VAL A 263 7.27 -1.24 -6.75
C VAL A 263 8.61 -1.81 -6.30
N GLN A 264 8.94 -1.58 -5.04
CA GLN A 264 10.18 -2.09 -4.45
C GLN A 264 9.99 -3.43 -3.72
N VAL A 265 8.77 -3.76 -3.34
CA VAL A 265 8.42 -5.02 -2.68
C VAL A 265 7.34 -5.72 -3.45
N PHE A 266 7.54 -7.01 -3.67
CA PHE A 266 6.63 -7.87 -4.39
C PHE A 266 6.31 -9.11 -3.57
N TRP A 267 5.06 -9.25 -3.17
CA TRP A 267 4.55 -10.41 -2.41
C TRP A 267 3.66 -11.25 -3.32
N GLY A 268 4.28 -12.09 -4.13
CA GLY A 268 3.58 -12.94 -5.09
C GLY A 268 2.80 -14.04 -4.40
N LEU A 269 1.49 -14.14 -4.67
CA LEU A 269 0.64 -15.20 -4.14
C LEU A 269 0.40 -16.29 -5.18
N ASP A 270 0.53 -17.55 -4.74
CA ASP A 270 0.41 -18.73 -5.58
C ASP A 270 -0.94 -19.43 -5.37
N LYS A 271 -1.64 -19.69 -6.46
CA LYS A 271 -2.92 -20.39 -6.45
C LYS A 271 -2.78 -21.86 -6.01
N LYS A 272 -1.67 -22.51 -6.36
CA LYS A 272 -1.43 -23.93 -5.99
C LYS A 272 -1.24 -24.06 -4.48
N LEU A 273 -0.52 -23.11 -3.85
CA LEU A 273 -0.38 -23.06 -2.40
C LEU A 273 -1.72 -22.83 -1.71
N ALA A 274 -2.52 -21.89 -2.21
CA ALA A 274 -3.85 -21.62 -1.69
C ALA A 274 -4.78 -22.86 -1.80
N GLN A 275 -4.74 -23.59 -2.91
CA GLN A 275 -5.48 -24.83 -3.10
C GLN A 275 -5.05 -25.93 -2.12
N LYS A 276 -3.78 -25.98 -1.75
CA LYS A 276 -3.26 -26.87 -0.68
C LYS A 276 -3.61 -26.37 0.72
N LYS A 277 -4.37 -25.26 0.86
CA LYS A 277 -4.68 -24.58 2.13
C LYS A 277 -3.42 -24.11 2.89
N HIS A 278 -2.34 -23.84 2.18
CA HIS A 278 -1.14 -23.24 2.73
C HIS A 278 -1.28 -21.70 2.69
N PHE A 279 -1.42 -21.10 3.88
CA PHE A 279 -1.59 -19.66 4.05
C PHE A 279 -0.58 -19.08 5.08
N PRO A 280 -0.08 -17.85 4.82
CA PRO A 280 -0.26 -17.08 3.59
C PRO A 280 0.33 -17.80 2.38
N SER A 281 -0.37 -17.71 1.24
CA SER A 281 0.02 -18.42 0.01
C SER A 281 1.17 -17.71 -0.75
N VAL A 282 2.15 -17.22 0.00
CA VAL A 282 3.30 -16.48 -0.54
C VAL A 282 4.24 -17.43 -1.25
N ASN A 283 4.48 -17.16 -2.51
CA ASN A 283 5.47 -17.87 -3.30
C ASN A 283 6.86 -17.23 -3.07
N TRP A 284 7.73 -17.97 -2.41
CA TRP A 284 9.07 -17.49 -2.02
C TRP A 284 10.05 -17.39 -3.19
N THR A 285 9.78 -18.03 -4.33
CA THR A 285 10.65 -17.97 -5.51
C THR A 285 10.47 -16.68 -6.32
N ILE A 286 9.26 -16.13 -6.32
CA ILE A 286 8.93 -14.91 -7.07
C ILE A 286 8.82 -13.67 -6.20
N SER A 287 8.67 -13.83 -4.88
CA SER A 287 8.57 -12.70 -3.96
C SER A 287 9.94 -12.07 -3.71
N THR A 288 9.97 -10.74 -3.68
CA THR A 288 11.22 -9.98 -3.54
C THR A 288 11.02 -8.72 -2.69
N SER A 289 12.09 -8.26 -2.07
CA SER A 289 12.16 -6.96 -1.41
C SER A 289 13.50 -6.29 -1.70
N ASN A 290 13.46 -5.07 -2.23
CA ASN A 290 14.65 -4.26 -2.47
C ASN A 290 15.06 -3.45 -1.22
N TYR A 291 14.28 -3.53 -0.14
CA TYR A 291 14.56 -2.81 1.11
C TYR A 291 15.41 -3.60 2.10
N GLU A 292 15.75 -4.86 1.83
CA GLU A 292 16.49 -5.72 2.76
C GLU A 292 17.78 -5.06 3.26
N ARG A 293 18.60 -4.52 2.34
CA ARG A 293 19.87 -3.86 2.68
C ARG A 293 19.67 -2.58 3.50
N GLN A 294 18.61 -1.83 3.24
CA GLN A 294 18.32 -0.60 3.98
C GLN A 294 17.91 -0.91 5.42
N LEU A 295 17.31 -2.07 5.65
CA LEU A 295 16.86 -2.51 6.95
C LEU A 295 17.91 -3.29 7.76
N ASP A 296 19.06 -3.63 7.18
CA ASP A 296 20.13 -4.34 7.90
C ASP A 296 20.57 -3.59 9.17
N GLY A 297 20.66 -2.26 9.10
CA GLY A 297 20.98 -1.43 10.27
C GLY A 297 19.95 -1.55 11.40
N PHE A 298 18.67 -1.69 11.06
CA PHE A 298 17.59 -1.89 12.01
C PHE A 298 17.63 -3.29 12.62
N PHE A 299 17.72 -4.32 11.79
CA PHE A 299 17.72 -5.72 12.26
C PHE A 299 18.96 -6.06 13.09
N ASN A 300 20.13 -5.52 12.73
CA ASN A 300 21.39 -5.74 13.48
C ASN A 300 21.36 -5.16 14.91
N GLN A 301 20.41 -4.24 15.20
CA GLN A 301 20.21 -3.75 16.58
C GLN A 301 19.52 -4.80 17.46
N PHE A 302 18.74 -5.70 16.87
CA PHE A 302 18.07 -6.80 17.59
C PHE A 302 18.95 -8.03 17.64
N ASP A 303 19.43 -8.47 16.49
CA ASP A 303 20.28 -9.64 16.37
C ASP A 303 21.20 -9.53 15.15
N LYS A 304 22.51 -9.64 15.38
CA LYS A 304 23.54 -9.57 14.32
C LYS A 304 23.44 -10.74 13.33
N GLU A 305 22.86 -11.86 13.76
CA GLU A 305 22.68 -13.05 12.92
C GLU A 305 21.41 -12.99 12.07
N PHE A 306 20.52 -12.02 12.29
CA PHE A 306 19.20 -11.96 11.62
C PHE A 306 19.31 -12.00 10.10
N SER A 307 20.18 -11.17 9.51
CA SER A 307 20.37 -11.11 8.05
C SER A 307 21.00 -12.39 7.51
N ILE A 308 21.90 -13.01 8.27
CA ILE A 308 22.55 -14.30 7.92
C ILE A 308 21.51 -15.42 7.93
N LEU A 309 20.70 -15.49 8.97
CA LEU A 309 19.64 -16.50 9.11
C LEU A 309 18.58 -16.35 8.01
N ARG A 310 18.17 -15.11 7.67
CA ARG A 310 17.29 -14.84 6.53
C ARG A 310 17.84 -15.41 5.24
N GLN A 311 19.12 -15.13 4.96
CA GLN A 311 19.78 -15.63 3.76
C GLN A 311 19.80 -17.16 3.74
N ARG A 312 20.13 -17.79 4.88
CA ARG A 312 20.14 -19.26 4.99
C ARG A 312 18.75 -19.88 4.76
N ILE A 313 17.69 -19.23 5.26
CA ILE A 313 16.31 -19.69 4.98
C ILE A 313 16.02 -19.64 3.47
N LYS A 314 16.40 -18.55 2.80
CA LYS A 314 16.22 -18.43 1.34
C LYS A 314 16.97 -19.52 0.58
N GLU A 315 18.18 -19.83 0.97
CA GLU A 315 18.98 -20.90 0.36
C GLU A 315 18.29 -22.27 0.50
N VAL A 316 17.83 -22.61 1.70
CA VAL A 316 17.10 -23.87 1.94
C VAL A 316 15.81 -23.95 1.11
N LEU A 317 15.05 -22.84 1.02
CA LEU A 317 13.84 -22.80 0.22
C LEU A 317 14.11 -22.94 -1.29
N HIS A 318 15.22 -22.40 -1.79
CA HIS A 318 15.62 -22.61 -3.18
C HIS A 318 16.05 -24.05 -3.45
N GLU A 319 16.84 -24.63 -2.56
CA GLU A 319 17.25 -26.02 -2.63
C GLU A 319 16.02 -26.97 -2.63
N GLU A 320 15.01 -26.69 -1.81
CA GLU A 320 13.75 -27.45 -1.79
C GLU A 320 13.05 -27.46 -3.15
N VAL A 321 13.00 -26.31 -3.85
CA VAL A 321 12.38 -26.23 -5.17
C VAL A 321 13.14 -27.08 -6.19
N GLU A 322 14.46 -26.98 -6.23
CA GLU A 322 15.31 -27.78 -7.12
C GLU A 322 15.15 -29.27 -6.85
N LEU A 323 15.13 -29.68 -5.57
CA LEU A 323 14.92 -31.05 -5.17
C LEU A 323 13.53 -31.58 -5.54
N ASN A 324 12.49 -30.76 -5.43
CA ASN A 324 11.16 -31.15 -5.89
C ASN A 324 11.09 -31.42 -7.39
N GLU A 325 11.82 -30.66 -8.23
CA GLU A 325 11.92 -30.93 -9.67
C GLU A 325 12.61 -32.29 -9.92
N ILE A 326 13.69 -32.58 -9.20
CA ILE A 326 14.38 -33.87 -9.28
C ILE A 326 13.43 -35.02 -8.85
N VAL A 327 12.69 -34.86 -7.75
CA VAL A 327 11.72 -35.85 -7.28
C VAL A 327 10.62 -36.14 -8.30
N GLN A 328 10.16 -35.11 -9.02
CA GLN A 328 9.15 -35.30 -10.06
C GLN A 328 9.68 -36.13 -11.26
N LEU A 329 10.98 -36.05 -11.53
CA LEU A 329 11.61 -36.74 -12.64
C LEU A 329 12.03 -38.17 -12.29
N VAL A 330 12.66 -38.38 -11.13
CA VAL A 330 13.33 -39.64 -10.78
C VAL A 330 12.85 -40.30 -9.47
N GLY A 331 11.94 -39.66 -8.77
CA GLY A 331 11.37 -40.18 -7.50
C GLY A 331 12.20 -39.86 -6.25
N LYS A 332 11.60 -39.98 -5.07
CA LYS A 332 12.23 -39.64 -3.79
C LYS A 332 13.38 -40.58 -3.39
N ASP A 333 13.35 -41.81 -3.87
CA ASP A 333 14.30 -42.85 -3.46
C ASP A 333 15.71 -42.61 -4.03
N SER A 334 15.83 -41.76 -5.06
CA SER A 334 17.09 -41.39 -5.69
C SER A 334 17.85 -40.27 -4.97
N LEU A 335 17.23 -39.63 -3.98
CA LEU A 335 17.85 -38.57 -3.20
C LEU A 335 18.78 -39.10 -2.09
N SER A 336 19.85 -38.33 -1.83
CA SER A 336 20.68 -38.54 -0.66
C SER A 336 19.92 -38.26 0.66
N GLU A 337 20.42 -38.77 1.78
CA GLU A 337 19.76 -38.56 3.08
C GLU A 337 19.72 -37.07 3.46
N ASP A 338 20.77 -36.29 3.14
CA ASP A 338 20.81 -34.84 3.37
C ASP A 338 19.76 -34.11 2.51
N GLN A 339 19.58 -34.52 1.26
CA GLN A 339 18.55 -33.97 0.37
C GLN A 339 17.13 -34.33 0.82
N LYS A 340 16.95 -35.54 1.39
CA LYS A 340 15.66 -35.93 2.00
C LYS A 340 15.34 -35.12 3.26
N LEU A 341 16.36 -34.65 3.96
CA LEU A 341 16.19 -33.81 5.14
C LEU A 341 15.74 -32.39 4.77
N THR A 342 16.19 -31.87 3.64
CA THR A 342 15.80 -30.54 3.13
C THR A 342 14.35 -30.54 2.63
N LEU A 343 13.85 -31.65 2.08
CA LEU A 343 12.47 -31.86 1.62
C LEU A 343 11.50 -32.16 2.78
#